data_7fa8dd294db9081e1c7204f80c90df9a
#
_entry.id   7fa8dd294db9081e1c7204f80c90df9a
#
_cell.length_a   1.000
_cell.length_b   1.000
_cell.length_c   1.000
_cell.angle_alpha   90.00
_cell.angle_beta   90.00
_cell.angle_gamma   90.00
#
_symmetry.space_group_name_H-M   'P 1'
#
loop_
_entity.id
_entity.type
_entity.pdbx_description
1 polymer ?
#
loop_
_entity_poly.entity_id
_entity_poly.type
_entity_poly.pdbx_seq_one_letter_code
_entity_poly.pdbx_strand_id
1 'polypeptide(L)'
;MDATNETPLHYLDHAATTPLLPEAIEAMAEVTHGGLWANPSGGHLLARRARRAADDARDELAELFGALPSEVVFTSGGTEADNLAVLGSVGAGAPREGAALLCSAIEHPAVRMPAGRLGGIEVAVDGHGLLDLDALAKACTPDVALVSVILVNNEVGTI
;
A
#
# COMPACT_ATOMS: atom_id res chain seq x y z
N MET A 1 29.35 -21.59 32.69
CA MET A 1 28.82 -20.53 31.82
C MET A 1 27.35 -20.84 31.66
N ASP A 2 26.53 -20.08 32.41
CA ASP A 2 25.09 -20.32 32.47
C ASP A 2 24.47 -20.11 31.10
N ALA A 3 23.87 -21.19 30.57
CA ALA A 3 22.90 -21.07 29.50
C ALA A 3 21.72 -20.30 30.11
N THR A 4 21.60 -19.04 29.78
CA THR A 4 20.45 -18.22 30.17
C THR A 4 19.21 -18.93 29.64
N ASN A 5 18.39 -19.38 30.56
CA ASN A 5 17.10 -19.99 30.30
C ASN A 5 16.13 -18.87 29.88
N GLU A 6 16.43 -18.20 28.76
CA GLU A 6 15.56 -17.17 28.20
C GLU A 6 14.34 -17.88 27.59
N THR A 7 13.18 -17.57 28.13
CA THR A 7 11.93 -17.97 27.51
C THR A 7 11.90 -17.45 26.09
N PRO A 8 11.66 -18.29 25.06
CA PRO A 8 11.64 -17.83 23.67
C PRO A 8 10.61 -16.70 23.51
N LEU A 9 11.08 -15.57 22.98
CA LEU A 9 10.22 -14.45 22.66
C LEU A 9 9.42 -14.78 21.40
N HIS A 10 8.09 -14.76 21.55
CA HIS A 10 7.17 -14.96 20.41
C HIS A 10 6.63 -13.59 19.97
N TYR A 11 7.02 -13.15 18.76
CA TYR A 11 6.48 -11.94 18.16
C TYR A 11 5.19 -12.29 17.39
N LEU A 12 4.07 -11.65 17.76
CA LEU A 12 2.74 -11.93 17.23
C LEU A 12 2.08 -10.74 16.52
N ASP A 13 2.82 -9.66 16.33
CA ASP A 13 2.32 -8.41 15.72
C ASP A 13 2.84 -8.24 14.28
N HIS A 14 2.78 -9.29 13.48
CA HIS A 14 3.23 -9.25 12.08
C HIS A 14 2.34 -8.39 11.18
N ALA A 15 1.12 -8.03 11.62
CA ALA A 15 0.27 -7.08 10.92
C ALA A 15 0.81 -5.64 10.98
N ALA A 16 1.50 -5.28 12.07
CA ALA A 16 2.12 -3.97 12.20
C ALA A 16 3.46 -3.89 11.46
N THR A 17 4.33 -4.91 11.64
CA THR A 17 5.63 -5.00 10.97
C THR A 17 6.16 -6.44 11.04
N THR A 18 7.08 -6.77 10.17
CA THR A 18 7.71 -8.09 10.11
C THR A 18 9.21 -7.95 9.85
N PRO A 19 10.06 -8.89 10.33
CA PRO A 19 11.47 -8.92 9.95
C PRO A 19 11.63 -8.99 8.44
N LEU A 20 12.69 -8.35 7.93
CA LEU A 20 13.04 -8.47 6.53
C LEU A 20 13.49 -9.90 6.22
N LEU A 21 13.12 -10.38 5.04
CA LEU A 21 13.66 -11.64 4.53
C LEU A 21 15.16 -11.51 4.29
N PRO A 22 15.96 -12.56 4.52
CA PRO A 22 17.40 -12.54 4.25
C PRO A 22 17.74 -12.09 2.83
N GLU A 23 16.98 -12.55 1.84
CA GLU A 23 17.13 -12.20 0.42
C GLU A 23 16.89 -10.69 0.17
N ALA A 24 15.95 -10.09 0.89
CA ALA A 24 15.70 -8.64 0.81
C ALA A 24 16.86 -7.84 1.41
N ILE A 25 17.44 -8.31 2.53
CA ILE A 25 18.61 -7.70 3.15
C ILE A 25 19.80 -7.76 2.20
N GLU A 26 20.05 -8.90 1.57
CA GLU A 26 21.12 -9.09 0.59
C GLU A 26 20.94 -8.14 -0.61
N ALA A 27 19.74 -8.05 -1.20
CA ALA A 27 19.46 -7.15 -2.30
C ALA A 27 19.68 -5.67 -1.92
N MET A 28 19.27 -5.26 -0.72
CA MET A 28 19.55 -3.91 -0.21
C MET A 28 21.05 -3.65 -0.03
N ALA A 29 21.79 -4.65 0.44
CA ALA A 29 23.24 -4.56 0.58
C ALA A 29 23.95 -4.44 -0.78
N GLU A 30 23.52 -5.18 -1.79
CA GLU A 30 24.02 -5.07 -3.16
C GLU A 30 23.80 -3.67 -3.75
N VAL A 31 22.62 -3.07 -3.58
CA VAL A 31 22.37 -1.69 -4.01
C VAL A 31 23.34 -0.73 -3.33
N THR A 32 23.53 -0.87 -2.02
CA THR A 32 24.37 0.03 -1.23
C THR A 32 25.87 -0.11 -1.57
N HIS A 33 26.39 -1.34 -1.66
CA HIS A 33 27.79 -1.63 -1.87
C HIS A 33 28.15 -1.77 -3.34
N GLY A 34 27.19 -2.14 -4.21
CA GLY A 34 27.39 -2.36 -5.64
C GLY A 34 27.47 -1.09 -6.49
N GLY A 35 27.43 0.12 -5.90
CA GLY A 35 27.52 1.38 -6.62
C GLY A 35 26.21 1.85 -7.25
N LEU A 36 25.06 1.34 -6.82
CA LEU A 36 23.73 1.74 -7.31
C LEU A 36 23.10 2.89 -6.51
N TRP A 37 23.86 3.52 -5.62
CA TRP A 37 23.45 4.65 -4.78
C TRP A 37 23.32 5.99 -5.50
N ALA A 38 23.71 6.05 -6.78
CA ALA A 38 23.66 7.29 -7.55
C ALA A 38 22.22 7.72 -7.85
N ASN A 39 22.02 9.05 -7.95
CA ASN A 39 20.70 9.59 -8.35
C ASN A 39 20.32 9.09 -9.76
N PRO A 40 19.24 8.32 -9.91
CA PRO A 40 18.82 7.74 -11.20
C PRO A 40 18.40 8.78 -12.24
N SER A 41 18.16 10.04 -11.85
CA SER A 41 17.82 11.13 -12.78
C SER A 41 19.04 11.73 -13.48
N GLY A 42 20.27 11.36 -13.07
CA GLY A 42 21.48 11.88 -13.66
C GLY A 42 21.81 11.31 -15.06
N GLY A 43 22.64 12.03 -15.83
CA GLY A 43 23.06 11.62 -17.19
C GLY A 43 24.31 10.75 -17.26
N HIS A 44 25.02 10.54 -16.15
CA HIS A 44 26.30 9.80 -16.12
C HIS A 44 26.10 8.28 -15.93
N LEU A 45 27.20 7.52 -16.09
CA LEU A 45 27.16 6.05 -16.07
C LEU A 45 26.54 5.46 -14.80
N LEU A 46 26.91 5.96 -13.62
CA LEU A 46 26.38 5.44 -12.36
C LEU A 46 24.88 5.71 -12.19
N ALA A 47 24.41 6.89 -12.64
CA ALA A 47 23.01 7.23 -12.63
C ALA A 47 22.20 6.29 -13.57
N ARG A 48 22.74 5.98 -14.76
CA ARG A 48 22.09 5.02 -15.65
C ARG A 48 22.02 3.60 -15.08
N ARG A 49 23.04 3.17 -14.34
CA ARG A 49 23.04 1.88 -13.65
C ARG A 49 21.97 1.85 -12.54
N ALA A 50 21.89 2.90 -11.71
CA ALA A 50 20.87 3.00 -10.67
C ALA A 50 19.45 3.03 -11.26
N ARG A 51 19.27 3.77 -12.37
CA ARG A 51 17.97 3.80 -13.08
C ARG A 51 17.59 2.42 -13.59
N ARG A 52 18.50 1.71 -14.26
CA ARG A 52 18.24 0.37 -14.76
C ARG A 52 17.82 -0.58 -13.65
N ALA A 53 18.52 -0.59 -12.51
CA ALA A 53 18.13 -1.45 -11.38
C ALA A 53 16.71 -1.15 -10.86
N ALA A 54 16.31 0.14 -10.82
CA ALA A 54 14.95 0.52 -10.43
C ALA A 54 13.90 0.13 -11.50
N ASP A 55 14.26 0.23 -12.78
CA ASP A 55 13.38 -0.14 -13.88
C ASP A 55 13.22 -1.66 -13.97
N ASP A 56 14.31 -2.43 -13.83
CA ASP A 56 14.28 -3.90 -13.79
C ASP A 56 13.37 -4.39 -12.65
N ALA A 57 13.49 -3.83 -11.44
CA ALA A 57 12.61 -4.16 -10.31
C ALA A 57 11.13 -3.79 -10.59
N ARG A 58 10.88 -2.71 -11.29
CA ARG A 58 9.51 -2.31 -11.69
C ARG A 58 8.92 -3.28 -12.70
N ASP A 59 9.72 -3.71 -13.67
CA ASP A 59 9.32 -4.68 -14.70
C ASP A 59 8.96 -6.02 -14.07
N GLU A 60 9.77 -6.52 -13.12
CA GLU A 60 9.51 -7.75 -12.37
C GLU A 60 8.20 -7.68 -11.56
N LEU A 61 7.96 -6.57 -10.87
CA LEU A 61 6.71 -6.36 -10.14
C LEU A 61 5.51 -6.28 -11.08
N ALA A 62 5.64 -5.58 -12.20
CA ALA A 62 4.59 -5.47 -13.19
C ALA A 62 4.22 -6.85 -13.76
N GLU A 63 5.21 -7.66 -14.10
CA GLU A 63 4.99 -9.04 -14.57
C GLU A 63 4.28 -9.89 -13.51
N LEU A 64 4.73 -9.81 -12.25
CA LEU A 64 4.14 -10.57 -11.13
C LEU A 64 2.65 -10.26 -10.94
N PHE A 65 2.25 -8.99 -11.11
CA PHE A 65 0.86 -8.54 -10.92
C PHE A 65 0.05 -8.50 -12.23
N GLY A 66 0.63 -8.85 -13.37
CA GLY A 66 -0.04 -8.75 -14.67
C GLY A 66 -0.37 -7.31 -15.07
N ALA A 67 0.43 -6.35 -14.62
CA ALA A 67 0.31 -4.93 -14.87
C ALA A 67 1.34 -4.45 -15.90
N LEU A 68 1.20 -3.21 -16.36
CA LEU A 68 2.25 -2.54 -17.14
C LEU A 68 3.27 -1.88 -16.19
N PRO A 69 4.56 -1.79 -16.55
CA PRO A 69 5.55 -1.09 -15.74
C PRO A 69 5.16 0.38 -15.41
N SER A 70 4.44 1.04 -16.32
CA SER A 70 3.92 2.40 -16.11
C SER A 70 2.81 2.50 -15.06
N GLU A 71 2.22 1.38 -14.65
CA GLU A 71 1.18 1.29 -13.62
C GLU A 71 1.76 1.00 -12.23
N VAL A 72 3.06 0.70 -12.14
CA VAL A 72 3.77 0.44 -10.88
C VAL A 72 4.41 1.73 -10.36
N VAL A 73 4.02 2.16 -9.18
CA VAL A 73 4.55 3.34 -8.50
C VAL A 73 5.20 2.94 -7.18
N PHE A 74 6.49 3.17 -7.05
CA PHE A 74 7.19 3.00 -5.77
C PHE A 74 6.87 4.15 -4.83
N THR A 75 6.52 3.81 -3.60
CA THR A 75 6.20 4.76 -2.52
C THR A 75 7.06 4.46 -1.29
N SER A 76 7.06 5.35 -0.32
CA SER A 76 7.77 5.15 0.95
C SER A 76 7.10 4.12 1.88
N GLY A 77 5.89 3.68 1.55
CA GLY A 77 5.13 2.70 2.31
C GLY A 77 3.64 2.75 2.02
N GLY A 78 2.87 1.86 2.66
CA GLY A 78 1.43 1.71 2.46
C GLY A 78 0.64 2.99 2.69
N THR A 79 0.98 3.77 3.71
CA THR A 79 0.30 5.05 3.98
C THR A 79 0.39 6.02 2.81
N GLU A 80 1.55 6.14 2.16
CA GLU A 80 1.70 6.99 0.97
C GLU A 80 0.94 6.40 -0.20
N ALA A 81 1.03 5.08 -0.41
CA ALA A 81 0.33 4.39 -1.50
C ALA A 81 -1.20 4.57 -1.40
N ASP A 82 -1.77 4.36 -0.21
CA ASP A 82 -3.21 4.51 0.04
C ASP A 82 -3.65 5.96 -0.16
N ASN A 83 -2.89 6.93 0.37
CA ASN A 83 -3.19 8.34 0.16
C ASN A 83 -3.11 8.72 -1.32
N LEU A 84 -2.11 8.23 -2.05
CA LEU A 84 -1.97 8.48 -3.49
C LEU A 84 -3.17 7.92 -4.26
N ALA A 85 -3.61 6.71 -3.94
CA ALA A 85 -4.78 6.08 -4.56
C ALA A 85 -6.06 6.86 -4.27
N VAL A 86 -6.33 7.19 -3.00
CA VAL A 86 -7.54 7.90 -2.57
C VAL A 86 -7.57 9.32 -3.14
N LEU A 87 -6.50 10.10 -2.97
CA LEU A 87 -6.45 11.49 -3.44
C LEU A 87 -6.41 11.57 -4.96
N GLY A 88 -5.75 10.62 -5.62
CA GLY A 88 -5.66 10.56 -7.08
C GLY A 88 -6.97 10.17 -7.77
N SER A 89 -7.84 9.41 -7.09
CA SER A 89 -9.11 8.95 -7.68
C SER A 89 -10.22 10.00 -7.65
N VAL A 90 -10.23 10.89 -6.64
CA VAL A 90 -11.33 11.86 -6.42
C VAL A 90 -10.84 13.28 -6.12
N GLY A 91 -9.51 13.49 -5.97
CA GLY A 91 -8.91 14.78 -5.68
C GLY A 91 -8.78 15.69 -6.91
N ALA A 92 -8.16 16.85 -6.72
CA ALA A 92 -7.88 17.79 -7.80
C ALA A 92 -7.04 17.13 -8.90
N GLY A 93 -7.50 17.16 -10.12
CA GLY A 93 -6.89 16.49 -11.26
C GLY A 93 -7.31 15.03 -11.47
N ALA A 94 -8.22 14.52 -10.64
CA ALA A 94 -8.85 13.22 -10.87
C ALA A 94 -9.70 13.21 -12.16
N PRO A 95 -9.88 12.04 -12.79
CA PRO A 95 -10.72 11.92 -13.99
C PRO A 95 -12.17 12.37 -13.78
N ARG A 96 -12.64 12.35 -12.52
CA ARG A 96 -13.98 12.78 -12.11
C ARG A 96 -13.88 13.72 -10.92
N GLU A 97 -13.79 15.00 -11.20
CA GLU A 97 -13.80 16.03 -10.15
C GLU A 97 -15.16 16.05 -9.43
N GLY A 98 -15.14 16.05 -8.10
CA GLY A 98 -16.35 16.01 -7.25
C GLY A 98 -17.07 14.66 -7.18
N ALA A 99 -16.45 13.58 -7.69
CA ALA A 99 -17.01 12.25 -7.58
C ALA A 99 -17.01 11.73 -6.12
N ALA A 100 -17.97 10.88 -5.80
CA ALA A 100 -18.09 10.28 -4.49
C ALA A 100 -17.03 9.19 -4.24
N LEU A 101 -16.65 9.03 -2.98
CA LEU A 101 -15.77 7.97 -2.50
C LEU A 101 -16.51 7.19 -1.42
N LEU A 102 -16.45 5.87 -1.49
CA LEU A 102 -16.96 4.98 -0.45
C LEU A 102 -15.79 4.23 0.19
N CYS A 103 -15.83 4.04 1.49
CA CYS A 103 -14.89 3.16 2.18
C CYS A 103 -15.58 2.39 3.29
N SER A 104 -15.06 1.21 3.67
CA SER A 104 -15.60 0.50 4.82
C SER A 104 -15.31 1.25 6.12
N ALA A 105 -16.21 1.13 7.11
CA ALA A 105 -16.02 1.77 8.42
C ALA A 105 -14.82 1.21 9.21
N ILE A 106 -14.26 0.07 8.79
CA ILE A 106 -13.10 -0.59 9.40
C ILE A 106 -11.82 -0.48 8.57
N GLU A 107 -11.77 0.44 7.60
CA GLU A 107 -10.56 0.69 6.85
C GLU A 107 -9.40 1.17 7.73
N HIS A 108 -8.18 0.91 7.26
CA HIS A 108 -6.99 1.48 7.87
C HIS A 108 -7.04 3.02 7.85
N PRO A 109 -6.50 3.71 8.88
CA PRO A 109 -6.47 5.18 8.93
C PRO A 109 -5.87 5.85 7.69
N ALA A 110 -4.93 5.20 7.00
CA ALA A 110 -4.34 5.69 5.75
C ALA A 110 -5.36 5.88 4.61
N VAL A 111 -6.48 5.17 4.66
CA VAL A 111 -7.62 5.29 3.73
C VAL A 111 -8.71 6.18 4.35
N ARG A 112 -9.14 5.90 5.59
CA ARG A 112 -10.26 6.62 6.23
C ARG A 112 -10.01 8.12 6.38
N MET A 113 -8.79 8.50 6.77
CA MET A 113 -8.47 9.91 7.00
C MET A 113 -8.56 10.76 5.73
N PRO A 114 -7.90 10.40 4.61
CA PRO A 114 -8.05 11.14 3.37
C PRO A 114 -9.47 11.03 2.79
N ALA A 115 -10.15 9.88 2.90
CA ALA A 115 -11.53 9.72 2.48
C ALA A 115 -12.45 10.70 3.21
N GLY A 116 -12.37 10.79 4.53
CA GLY A 116 -13.18 11.72 5.33
C GLY A 116 -12.91 13.19 4.97
N ARG A 117 -11.67 13.57 4.67
CA ARG A 117 -11.34 14.95 4.22
C ARG A 117 -11.97 15.30 2.88
N LEU A 118 -12.19 14.31 2.03
CA LEU A 118 -12.80 14.49 0.71
C LEU A 118 -14.32 14.31 0.73
N GLY A 119 -14.94 14.20 1.91
CA GLY A 119 -16.38 13.98 2.05
C GLY A 119 -16.81 12.55 1.69
N GLY A 120 -15.91 11.59 1.77
CA GLY A 120 -16.19 10.18 1.52
C GLY A 120 -17.25 9.62 2.47
N ILE A 121 -18.00 8.66 2.00
CA ILE A 121 -19.08 7.98 2.74
C ILE A 121 -18.51 6.69 3.34
N GLU A 122 -18.63 6.54 4.64
CA GLU A 122 -18.29 5.29 5.32
C GLU A 122 -19.49 4.31 5.23
N VAL A 123 -19.23 3.12 4.69
CA VAL A 123 -20.20 2.03 4.66
C VAL A 123 -20.09 1.24 5.95
N ALA A 124 -21.22 1.05 6.61
CA ALA A 124 -21.29 0.37 7.89
C ALA A 124 -20.84 -1.10 7.83
N VAL A 125 -20.36 -1.60 8.95
CA VAL A 125 -20.09 -3.01 9.20
C VAL A 125 -20.91 -3.48 10.40
N ASP A 126 -21.13 -4.78 10.51
CA ASP A 126 -21.78 -5.39 11.66
C ASP A 126 -20.84 -5.50 12.88
N GLY A 127 -21.33 -6.11 13.97
CA GLY A 127 -20.55 -6.32 15.20
C GLY A 127 -19.38 -7.29 15.06
N HIS A 128 -19.24 -7.97 13.92
CA HIS A 128 -18.14 -8.87 13.57
C HIS A 128 -17.19 -8.23 12.54
N GLY A 129 -17.46 -7.00 12.11
CA GLY A 129 -16.67 -6.30 11.11
C GLY A 129 -17.01 -6.68 9.67
N LEU A 130 -18.11 -7.41 9.42
CA LEU A 130 -18.57 -7.74 8.08
C LEU A 130 -19.28 -6.55 7.44
N LEU A 131 -18.93 -6.28 6.19
CA LEU A 131 -19.48 -5.15 5.44
C LEU A 131 -20.97 -5.35 5.16
N ASP A 132 -21.76 -4.30 5.35
CA ASP A 132 -23.17 -4.25 4.91
C ASP A 132 -23.23 -4.09 3.39
N LEU A 133 -23.38 -5.23 2.69
CA LEU A 133 -23.42 -5.27 1.23
C LEU A 133 -24.66 -4.58 0.65
N ASP A 134 -25.79 -4.56 1.37
CA ASP A 134 -26.98 -3.86 0.93
C ASP A 134 -26.79 -2.34 1.04
N ALA A 135 -26.17 -1.86 2.10
CA ALA A 135 -25.80 -0.46 2.24
C ALA A 135 -24.77 -0.04 1.18
N LEU A 136 -23.75 -0.88 0.93
CA LEU A 136 -22.77 -0.64 -0.14
C LEU A 136 -23.45 -0.54 -1.50
N ALA A 137 -24.30 -1.51 -1.85
CA ALA A 137 -25.00 -1.53 -3.14
C ALA A 137 -25.88 -0.29 -3.34
N LYS A 138 -26.55 0.18 -2.29
CA LYS A 138 -27.36 1.42 -2.33
C LYS A 138 -26.51 2.68 -2.50
N ALA A 139 -25.29 2.70 -1.90
CA ALA A 139 -24.38 3.83 -1.99
C ALA A 139 -23.59 3.87 -3.31
N CYS A 140 -23.42 2.74 -4.00
CA CYS A 140 -22.74 2.64 -5.29
C CYS A 140 -23.60 3.25 -6.41
N THR A 141 -23.54 4.55 -6.57
CA THR A 141 -24.17 5.30 -7.67
C THR A 141 -23.17 5.51 -8.82
N PRO A 142 -23.64 5.93 -10.03
CA PRO A 142 -22.74 6.26 -11.14
C PRO A 142 -21.70 7.36 -10.84
N ASP A 143 -21.92 8.16 -9.80
CA ASP A 143 -21.01 9.24 -9.38
C ASP A 143 -19.89 8.74 -8.47
N VAL A 144 -19.90 7.48 -8.04
CA VAL A 144 -18.84 6.90 -7.23
C VAL A 144 -17.61 6.62 -8.10
N ALA A 145 -16.47 7.22 -7.74
CA ALA A 145 -15.19 7.02 -8.43
C ALA A 145 -14.33 5.94 -7.79
N LEU A 146 -14.46 5.76 -6.48
CA LEU A 146 -13.65 4.79 -5.73
C LEU A 146 -14.49 4.13 -4.63
N VAL A 147 -14.33 2.81 -4.53
CA VAL A 147 -14.78 2.01 -3.40
C VAL A 147 -13.54 1.34 -2.79
N SER A 148 -13.31 1.55 -1.51
CA SER A 148 -12.24 0.89 -0.76
C SER A 148 -12.82 -0.01 0.32
N VAL A 149 -12.43 -1.28 0.28
CA VAL A 149 -12.83 -2.29 1.27
C VAL A 149 -11.59 -3.08 1.67
N ILE A 150 -11.23 -3.03 2.94
CA ILE A 150 -10.12 -3.83 3.47
C ILE A 150 -10.46 -5.32 3.34
N LEU A 151 -9.58 -6.09 2.71
CA LEU A 151 -9.82 -7.51 2.48
C LEU A 151 -9.73 -8.31 3.78
N VAL A 152 -8.73 -8.01 4.60
CA VAL A 152 -8.54 -8.64 5.91
C VAL A 152 -8.27 -7.55 6.92
N ASN A 153 -9.16 -7.37 7.90
CA ASN A 153 -8.94 -6.38 8.94
C ASN A 153 -7.78 -6.82 9.85
N ASN A 154 -6.79 -5.96 10.00
CA ASN A 154 -5.55 -6.25 10.72
C ASN A 154 -5.71 -6.38 12.25
N GLU A 155 -6.83 -5.92 12.82
CA GLU A 155 -7.09 -5.98 14.26
C GLU A 155 -7.95 -7.18 14.65
N VAL A 156 -9.02 -7.45 13.90
CA VAL A 156 -9.99 -8.50 14.23
C VAL A 156 -9.95 -9.70 13.29
N GLY A 157 -9.22 -9.61 12.19
CA GLY A 157 -9.04 -10.71 11.24
C GLY A 157 -10.26 -11.04 10.38
N THR A 158 -11.30 -10.21 10.40
CA THR A 158 -12.48 -10.39 9.53
C THR A 158 -12.11 -10.23 8.06
N ILE A 159 -12.64 -11.13 7.22
CA ILE A 159 -12.45 -11.21 5.77
C ILE A 159 -13.77 -10.94 5.07
#